data_229236450ede3af9825a69a8557333aa
#
_entry.id   229236450ede3af9825a69a8557333aa
#
_cell.length_a   1.000
_cell.length_b   1.000
_cell.length_c   1.000
_cell.angle_alpha   90.00
_cell.angle_beta   90.00
_cell.angle_gamma   90.00
#
_symmetry.space_group_name_H-M   'P 1'
#
loop_
_entity.id
_entity.type
_entity.pdbx_description
1 polymer ?
#
loop_
_entity_poly.entity_id
_entity_poly.type
_entity_poly.pdbx_seq_one_letter_code
_entity_poly.pdbx_strand_id
1 'polypeptide(L)'
;MIKPLLLGLIAFLLFINIRTNAQQTVVHTFEITEISYGIYSSKIIAKEPMAGSPTGNHNATDTSILIKRTQRVPAKLGIQFGAEYKVSADGNNTVPVEVEWIFPEMHDPAGRITNTSLKYPLVIPTNMVNNSSYTLEKKHEVLKGDWVLNIYHDGKIVYSKKFQLY
;
A
#
# COMPACT_ATOMS: atom_id res chain seq x y z
N MET A 1 -71.94 -38.73 44.87
CA MET A 1 -71.46 -39.07 43.50
C MET A 1 -71.01 -37.79 42.84
N ILE A 2 -69.72 -37.57 42.81
CA ILE A 2 -69.08 -36.37 42.18
C ILE A 2 -68.17 -36.89 41.10
N LYS A 3 -68.45 -36.51 39.84
CA LYS A 3 -67.62 -36.82 38.69
C LYS A 3 -66.44 -35.84 38.59
N PRO A 4 -65.22 -36.25 38.39
CA PRO A 4 -64.14 -35.33 38.11
C PRO A 4 -64.13 -34.88 36.63
N LEU A 5 -63.99 -33.57 36.43
CA LEU A 5 -63.89 -32.88 35.17
C LEU A 5 -62.44 -33.00 34.70
N LEU A 6 -62.22 -33.61 33.54
CA LEU A 6 -60.93 -33.79 32.92
C LEU A 6 -60.54 -32.49 32.18
N LEU A 7 -59.59 -31.73 32.72
CA LEU A 7 -59.10 -30.50 32.12
C LEU A 7 -57.96 -30.87 31.19
N GLY A 8 -58.20 -30.86 29.87
CA GLY A 8 -57.16 -31.07 28.83
C GLY A 8 -56.31 -29.82 28.66
N LEU A 9 -55.07 -29.93 29.05
CA LEU A 9 -54.06 -28.90 28.85
C LEU A 9 -53.51 -29.03 27.42
N ILE A 10 -53.91 -28.15 26.48
CA ILE A 10 -53.36 -28.03 25.13
C ILE A 10 -52.08 -27.22 25.21
N ALA A 11 -50.93 -27.88 25.16
CA ALA A 11 -49.64 -27.20 25.05
C ALA A 11 -49.46 -26.71 23.60
N PHE A 12 -49.63 -25.40 23.39
CA PHE A 12 -49.36 -24.75 22.12
C PHE A 12 -47.85 -24.50 21.99
N LEU A 13 -47.17 -25.40 21.30
CA LEU A 13 -45.73 -25.24 20.95
C LEU A 13 -45.58 -24.17 19.87
N LEU A 14 -45.26 -22.94 20.27
CA LEU A 14 -44.81 -21.87 19.38
C LEU A 14 -43.40 -22.22 18.89
N PHE A 15 -43.28 -22.74 17.68
CA PHE A 15 -42.03 -22.82 16.97
C PHE A 15 -41.60 -21.41 16.54
N ILE A 16 -40.77 -20.76 17.34
CA ILE A 16 -40.10 -19.53 16.96
C ILE A 16 -38.99 -19.91 15.92
N ASN A 17 -39.28 -19.72 14.64
CA ASN A 17 -38.28 -19.81 13.60
C ASN A 17 -37.33 -18.62 13.74
N ILE A 18 -36.25 -18.77 14.49
CA ILE A 18 -35.12 -17.82 14.52
C ILE A 18 -34.39 -18.01 13.19
N ARG A 19 -34.72 -17.16 12.21
CA ARG A 19 -33.89 -17.03 11.03
C ARG A 19 -32.62 -16.31 11.47
N THR A 20 -31.55 -17.05 11.75
CA THR A 20 -30.21 -16.50 11.83
C THR A 20 -29.85 -16.02 10.44
N ASN A 21 -29.97 -14.73 10.18
CA ASN A 21 -29.33 -14.10 9.03
C ASN A 21 -27.81 -14.22 9.27
N ALA A 22 -27.20 -15.26 8.71
CA ALA A 22 -25.76 -15.32 8.59
C ALA A 22 -25.37 -14.14 7.70
N GLN A 23 -24.91 -13.08 8.31
CA GLN A 23 -24.34 -11.93 7.63
C GLN A 23 -23.10 -12.45 6.90
N GLN A 24 -23.23 -12.68 5.62
CA GLN A 24 -22.15 -13.12 4.76
C GLN A 24 -21.12 -12.00 4.78
N THR A 25 -20.05 -12.16 5.55
CA THR A 25 -18.93 -11.23 5.57
C THR A 25 -18.32 -11.30 4.18
N VAL A 26 -18.57 -10.29 3.37
CA VAL A 26 -17.88 -10.13 2.08
C VAL A 26 -16.42 -9.90 2.42
N VAL A 27 -15.61 -10.93 2.30
CA VAL A 27 -14.15 -10.81 2.40
C VAL A 27 -13.72 -10.10 1.14
N HIS A 28 -13.49 -8.78 1.25
CA HIS A 28 -12.87 -8.03 0.17
C HIS A 28 -11.43 -8.55 0.01
N THR A 29 -11.17 -9.28 -1.07
CA THR A 29 -9.83 -9.75 -1.37
C THR A 29 -9.03 -8.57 -1.93
N PHE A 30 -7.95 -8.24 -1.22
CA PHE A 30 -6.94 -7.31 -1.71
C PHE A 30 -5.67 -8.12 -1.98
N GLU A 31 -5.16 -8.04 -3.20
CA GLU A 31 -3.93 -8.72 -3.61
C GLU A 31 -3.01 -7.76 -4.35
N ILE A 32 -1.73 -7.85 -4.04
CA ILE A 32 -0.65 -7.17 -4.77
C ILE A 32 0.23 -8.20 -5.44
N THR A 33 0.41 -8.06 -6.76
CA THR A 33 1.30 -8.91 -7.57
C THR A 33 2.46 -8.07 -8.09
N GLU A 34 3.70 -8.41 -7.74
CA GLU A 34 4.89 -7.77 -8.28
C GLU A 34 5.04 -8.10 -9.78
N ILE A 35 5.20 -7.08 -10.60
CA ILE A 35 5.47 -7.20 -12.05
C ILE A 35 6.96 -7.09 -12.31
N SER A 36 7.57 -6.02 -11.81
CA SER A 36 9.00 -5.78 -11.96
C SER A 36 9.55 -4.94 -10.82
N TYR A 37 10.87 -4.91 -10.68
CA TYR A 37 11.59 -4.04 -9.75
C TYR A 37 12.98 -3.75 -10.29
N GLY A 38 13.55 -2.63 -9.88
CA GLY A 38 14.91 -2.32 -10.27
C GLY A 38 15.15 -0.84 -10.53
N ILE A 39 16.02 -0.58 -11.50
CA ILE A 39 16.35 0.76 -11.98
C ILE A 39 15.41 1.08 -13.14
N TYR A 40 14.78 2.26 -13.06
CA TYR A 40 13.83 2.74 -14.04
C TYR A 40 14.30 4.04 -14.68
N SER A 41 13.68 4.37 -15.79
CA SER A 41 13.69 5.69 -16.41
C SER A 41 12.26 6.12 -16.65
N SER A 42 11.89 7.31 -16.20
CA SER A 42 10.59 7.91 -16.48
C SER A 42 10.76 9.42 -16.64
N LYS A 43 9.80 10.03 -17.32
CA LYS A 43 9.73 11.48 -17.46
C LYS A 43 8.84 12.07 -16.40
N ILE A 44 9.32 13.05 -15.66
CA ILE A 44 8.50 13.82 -14.72
C ILE A 44 7.57 14.71 -15.54
N ILE A 45 6.27 14.56 -15.34
CA ILE A 45 5.21 15.33 -16.01
C ILE A 45 4.60 16.39 -15.10
N ALA A 46 4.66 16.18 -13.76
CA ALA A 46 4.23 17.16 -12.78
C ALA A 46 5.04 17.00 -11.48
N LYS A 47 5.12 18.09 -10.71
CA LYS A 47 5.67 18.12 -9.33
C LYS A 47 4.60 18.67 -8.42
N GLU A 48 4.23 17.91 -7.41
CA GLU A 48 3.24 18.27 -6.42
C GLU A 48 3.91 18.51 -5.08
N PRO A 49 3.62 19.61 -4.37
CA PRO A 49 4.17 19.83 -3.03
C PRO A 49 3.82 18.67 -2.09
N MET A 50 4.83 18.14 -1.40
CA MET A 50 4.64 17.08 -0.41
C MET A 50 5.42 17.40 0.84
N ALA A 51 4.70 17.70 1.93
CA ALA A 51 5.30 17.92 3.24
C ALA A 51 6.01 16.65 3.72
N GLY A 52 7.19 16.81 4.33
CA GLY A 52 8.00 15.68 4.81
C GLY A 52 8.83 14.98 3.73
N SER A 53 8.62 15.28 2.46
CA SER A 53 9.50 14.80 1.40
C SER A 53 10.86 15.47 1.49
N PRO A 54 11.98 14.73 1.33
CA PRO A 54 13.33 15.33 1.31
C PRO A 54 13.55 16.37 0.20
N THR A 55 12.79 16.27 -0.88
CA THR A 55 12.80 17.27 -1.98
C THR A 55 11.73 18.35 -1.83
N GLY A 56 10.78 18.18 -0.90
CA GLY A 56 9.60 19.02 -0.76
C GLY A 56 8.49 18.75 -1.76
N ASN A 57 8.67 17.76 -2.65
CA ASN A 57 7.74 17.44 -3.73
C ASN A 57 7.54 15.92 -3.88
N HIS A 58 6.39 15.56 -4.46
CA HIS A 58 6.13 14.29 -5.11
C HIS A 58 6.16 14.48 -6.62
N ASN A 59 6.81 13.56 -7.34
CA ASN A 59 6.89 13.62 -8.79
C ASN A 59 5.84 12.70 -9.41
N ALA A 60 4.90 13.27 -10.16
CA ALA A 60 4.10 12.47 -11.07
C ALA A 60 4.93 12.20 -12.33
N THR A 61 4.97 10.94 -12.73
CA THR A 61 5.73 10.51 -13.90
C THR A 61 4.78 9.91 -14.95
N ASP A 62 5.22 9.95 -16.19
CA ASP A 62 4.59 9.18 -17.28
C ASP A 62 5.00 7.70 -17.21
N THR A 63 4.97 7.02 -18.34
CA THR A 63 5.36 5.61 -18.44
C THR A 63 6.77 5.38 -17.91
N SER A 64 6.88 4.49 -16.92
CA SER A 64 8.17 4.03 -16.41
C SER A 64 8.73 2.91 -17.29
N ILE A 65 10.02 2.99 -17.60
CA ILE A 65 10.73 1.99 -18.39
C ILE A 65 11.75 1.30 -17.49
N LEU A 66 11.62 -0.02 -17.32
CA LEU A 66 12.61 -0.81 -16.59
C LEU A 66 13.94 -0.86 -17.38
N ILE A 67 14.98 -0.26 -16.82
CA ILE A 67 16.33 -0.28 -17.41
C ILE A 67 17.09 -1.52 -16.97
N LYS A 68 16.95 -1.90 -15.69
CA LYS A 68 17.66 -3.07 -15.14
C LYS A 68 16.90 -3.66 -13.95
N ARG A 69 16.59 -4.96 -14.02
CA ARG A 69 16.06 -5.71 -12.88
C ARG A 69 17.19 -5.99 -11.88
N THR A 70 17.16 -5.33 -10.73
CA THR A 70 18.18 -5.46 -9.68
C THR A 70 17.71 -4.86 -8.36
N GLN A 71 18.16 -5.43 -7.25
CA GLN A 71 18.04 -4.82 -5.93
C GLN A 71 19.31 -4.05 -5.53
N ARG A 72 20.41 -4.21 -6.29
CA ARG A 72 21.64 -3.44 -6.07
C ARG A 72 21.66 -2.23 -7.00
N VAL A 73 21.59 -1.04 -6.41
CA VAL A 73 21.38 0.23 -7.09
C VAL A 73 22.59 1.14 -6.83
N PRO A 74 23.22 1.75 -7.87
CA PRO A 74 24.27 2.74 -7.63
C PRO A 74 23.70 3.96 -6.89
N ALA A 75 24.35 4.36 -5.79
CA ALA A 75 24.03 5.61 -5.09
C ALA A 75 24.56 6.80 -5.90
N LYS A 76 23.76 7.27 -6.87
CA LYS A 76 24.14 8.34 -7.80
C LYS A 76 22.94 9.24 -8.10
N LEU A 77 23.18 10.56 -8.21
CA LEU A 77 22.17 11.53 -8.63
C LEU A 77 21.49 11.13 -9.93
N GLY A 78 20.18 11.30 -9.99
CA GLY A 78 19.33 11.01 -11.14
C GLY A 78 18.95 9.54 -11.28
N ILE A 79 19.46 8.64 -10.45
CA ILE A 79 19.02 7.25 -10.45
C ILE A 79 17.60 7.18 -9.87
N GLN A 80 16.72 6.53 -10.62
CA GLN A 80 15.37 6.16 -10.19
C GLN A 80 15.31 4.64 -9.98
N PHE A 81 14.77 4.20 -8.85
CA PHE A 81 14.59 2.79 -8.54
C PHE A 81 13.28 2.56 -7.79
N GLY A 82 12.73 1.36 -7.90
CA GLY A 82 11.45 1.03 -7.30
C GLY A 82 10.87 -0.28 -7.81
N ALA A 83 9.54 -0.38 -7.76
CA ALA A 83 8.82 -1.55 -8.20
C ALA A 83 7.55 -1.18 -8.98
N GLU A 84 7.23 -2.04 -9.95
CA GLU A 84 5.94 -2.08 -10.61
C GLU A 84 5.13 -3.26 -10.07
N TYR A 85 3.87 -3.03 -9.84
CA TYR A 85 2.96 -4.01 -9.28
C TYR A 85 1.54 -3.81 -9.80
N LYS A 86 0.76 -4.88 -9.79
CA LYS A 86 -0.67 -4.85 -10.07
C LYS A 86 -1.43 -5.08 -8.77
N VAL A 87 -2.49 -4.29 -8.57
CA VAL A 87 -3.41 -4.48 -7.45
C VAL A 87 -4.70 -5.03 -7.98
N SER A 88 -5.20 -6.09 -7.33
CA SER A 88 -6.54 -6.64 -7.53
C SER A 88 -7.34 -6.42 -6.26
N ALA A 89 -8.55 -5.88 -6.41
CA ALA A 89 -9.49 -5.71 -5.30
C ALA A 89 -10.91 -5.87 -5.84
N ASP A 90 -11.74 -6.58 -5.08
CA ASP A 90 -13.11 -6.84 -5.48
C ASP A 90 -13.95 -5.56 -5.48
N GLY A 91 -14.61 -5.29 -6.61
CA GLY A 91 -15.64 -4.27 -6.75
C GLY A 91 -15.18 -2.82 -6.83
N ASN A 92 -13.88 -2.53 -6.70
CA ASN A 92 -13.36 -1.16 -6.72
C ASN A 92 -12.41 -0.93 -7.89
N ASN A 93 -12.54 0.22 -8.56
CA ASN A 93 -11.61 0.64 -9.61
C ASN A 93 -10.34 1.31 -9.03
N THR A 94 -10.37 1.71 -7.77
CA THR A 94 -9.26 2.32 -7.04
C THR A 94 -9.27 1.87 -5.58
N VAL A 95 -8.10 1.84 -4.95
CA VAL A 95 -7.96 1.53 -3.52
C VAL A 95 -7.01 2.52 -2.84
N PRO A 96 -7.32 2.95 -1.60
CA PRO A 96 -6.41 3.73 -0.80
C PRO A 96 -5.29 2.82 -0.26
N VAL A 97 -4.06 3.31 -0.35
CA VAL A 97 -2.87 2.69 0.22
C VAL A 97 -2.01 3.76 0.88
N GLU A 98 -1.05 3.36 1.69
CA GLU A 98 0.05 4.22 2.10
C GLU A 98 1.34 3.64 1.53
N VAL A 99 2.16 4.49 0.95
CA VAL A 99 3.49 4.16 0.46
C VAL A 99 4.51 4.68 1.45
N GLU A 100 5.45 3.85 1.86
CA GLU A 100 6.54 4.23 2.74
C GLU A 100 7.88 3.84 2.13
N TRP A 101 8.78 4.81 2.08
CA TRP A 101 10.19 4.60 1.83
C TRP A 101 10.96 4.72 3.13
N ILE A 102 11.67 3.66 3.52
CA ILE A 102 12.62 3.68 4.65
C ILE A 102 14.02 3.75 4.04
N PHE A 103 14.86 4.63 4.58
CA PHE A 103 16.21 4.90 4.05
C PHE A 103 17.18 5.21 5.21
N PRO A 104 18.50 5.16 4.96
CA PRO A 104 19.50 5.61 5.92
C PRO A 104 19.23 7.05 6.36
N GLU A 105 19.66 7.41 7.55
CA GLU A 105 19.44 8.74 8.13
C GLU A 105 19.84 9.84 7.15
N MET A 106 18.88 10.66 6.76
CA MET A 106 19.01 11.71 5.77
C MET A 106 18.91 13.09 6.45
N HIS A 107 19.94 13.91 6.26
CA HIS A 107 19.98 15.26 6.80
C HIS A 107 19.73 16.28 5.69
N ASP A 108 18.69 17.11 5.86
CA ASP A 108 18.52 18.29 5.01
C ASP A 108 19.72 19.23 5.22
N PRO A 109 20.34 19.77 4.15
CA PRO A 109 21.45 20.73 4.26
C PRO A 109 21.13 21.98 5.09
N ALA A 110 19.86 22.33 5.21
CA ALA A 110 19.41 23.42 6.09
C ALA A 110 19.30 23.01 7.57
N GLY A 111 19.63 21.75 7.91
CA GLY A 111 19.63 21.24 9.29
C GLY A 111 18.26 21.15 9.94
N ARG A 112 17.18 21.28 9.15
CA ARG A 112 15.81 21.39 9.66
C ARG A 112 15.13 20.05 9.88
N ILE A 113 15.53 19.02 9.16
CA ILE A 113 14.86 17.71 9.17
C ILE A 113 15.92 16.60 9.09
N THR A 114 15.84 15.67 10.02
CA THR A 114 16.48 14.35 9.93
C THR A 114 15.38 13.33 9.69
N ASN A 115 15.42 12.67 8.55
CA ASN A 115 14.44 11.66 8.17
C ASN A 115 15.10 10.29 8.03
N THR A 116 14.41 9.26 8.48
CA THR A 116 14.73 7.86 8.20
C THR A 116 13.66 7.18 7.37
N SER A 117 12.55 7.88 7.15
CA SER A 117 11.44 7.40 6.29
C SER A 117 10.63 8.56 5.72
N LEU A 118 9.93 8.26 4.64
CA LEU A 118 8.89 9.09 4.03
C LEU A 118 7.66 8.22 3.82
N LYS A 119 6.55 8.55 4.52
CA LYS A 119 5.28 7.84 4.39
C LYS A 119 4.19 8.81 3.91
N TYR A 120 3.40 8.39 2.91
CA TYR A 120 2.34 9.22 2.35
C TYR A 120 1.17 8.38 1.84
N PRO A 121 -0.07 8.91 1.89
CA PRO A 121 -1.23 8.25 1.31
C PRO A 121 -1.23 8.36 -0.21
N LEU A 122 -1.78 7.34 -0.87
CA LEU A 122 -1.94 7.28 -2.30
C LEU A 122 -3.25 6.53 -2.64
N VAL A 123 -3.94 6.96 -3.69
CA VAL A 123 -5.07 6.20 -4.26
C VAL A 123 -4.59 5.60 -5.56
N ILE A 124 -4.56 4.28 -5.63
CA ILE A 124 -4.04 3.55 -6.80
C ILE A 124 -5.15 2.82 -7.55
N PRO A 125 -5.10 2.80 -8.89
CA PRO A 125 -6.04 2.05 -9.71
C PRO A 125 -5.84 0.54 -9.55
N THR A 126 -6.95 -0.21 -9.55
CA THR A 126 -6.93 -1.67 -9.58
C THR A 126 -6.84 -2.19 -11.02
N ASN A 127 -6.39 -3.43 -11.17
CA ASN A 127 -6.29 -4.13 -12.45
C ASN A 127 -5.38 -3.45 -13.50
N MET A 128 -4.62 -2.45 -13.10
CA MET A 128 -3.60 -1.78 -13.89
C MET A 128 -2.21 -1.93 -13.26
N VAL A 129 -1.17 -1.70 -14.05
CA VAL A 129 0.20 -1.63 -13.53
C VAL A 129 0.39 -0.29 -12.85
N ASN A 130 0.80 -0.34 -11.59
CA ASN A 130 1.18 0.81 -10.78
C ASN A 130 2.71 0.82 -10.61
N ASN A 131 3.30 1.99 -10.41
CA ASN A 131 4.72 2.15 -10.12
C ASN A 131 4.90 2.94 -8.82
N SER A 132 5.75 2.44 -7.93
CA SER A 132 6.27 3.20 -6.80
C SER A 132 7.78 3.24 -6.89
N SER A 133 8.32 4.42 -7.15
CA SER A 133 9.75 4.61 -7.35
C SER A 133 10.25 5.84 -6.61
N TYR A 134 11.53 5.82 -6.27
CA TYR A 134 12.27 6.92 -5.67
C TYR A 134 13.36 7.38 -6.63
N THR A 135 13.49 8.69 -6.81
CA THR A 135 14.55 9.30 -7.61
C THR A 135 15.50 10.08 -6.70
N LEU A 136 16.79 9.80 -6.76
CA LEU A 136 17.82 10.55 -6.03
C LEU A 136 18.04 11.91 -6.70
N GLU A 137 17.26 12.93 -6.31
CA GLU A 137 17.29 14.25 -6.96
C GLU A 137 18.29 15.23 -6.32
N LYS A 138 18.59 15.05 -5.03
CA LYS A 138 19.47 15.93 -4.26
C LYS A 138 20.69 15.20 -3.73
N LYS A 139 21.79 15.91 -3.53
CA LYS A 139 23.05 15.32 -3.03
C LYS A 139 22.86 14.63 -1.67
N HIS A 140 22.03 15.15 -0.79
CA HIS A 140 21.78 14.59 0.54
C HIS A 140 20.94 13.30 0.51
N GLU A 141 20.29 13.00 -0.62
CA GLU A 141 19.56 11.74 -0.84
C GLU A 141 20.47 10.62 -1.34
N VAL A 142 21.72 10.94 -1.77
CA VAL A 142 22.67 9.95 -2.30
C VAL A 142 23.34 9.21 -1.14
N LEU A 143 22.54 8.38 -0.46
CA LEU A 143 22.95 7.61 0.70
C LEU A 143 23.12 6.14 0.36
N LYS A 144 24.28 5.58 0.71
CA LYS A 144 24.55 4.14 0.62
C LYS A 144 23.88 3.42 1.79
N GLY A 145 23.44 2.20 1.54
CA GLY A 145 22.80 1.36 2.55
C GLY A 145 21.49 0.76 2.07
N ASP A 146 20.69 0.30 3.04
CA ASP A 146 19.44 -0.37 2.79
C ASP A 146 18.30 0.65 2.62
N TRP A 147 17.55 0.51 1.53
CA TRP A 147 16.34 1.24 1.23
C TRP A 147 15.18 0.25 1.12
N VAL A 148 14.05 0.54 1.74
CA VAL A 148 12.89 -0.35 1.73
C VAL A 148 11.67 0.41 1.25
N LEU A 149 10.99 -0.13 0.24
CA LEU A 149 9.66 0.27 -0.17
C LEU A 149 8.65 -0.63 0.53
N ASN A 150 7.75 -0.05 1.31
CA ASN A 150 6.58 -0.72 1.86
C ASN A 150 5.31 -0.12 1.28
N ILE A 151 4.32 -0.96 1.02
CA ILE A 151 2.95 -0.54 0.69
C ILE A 151 2.04 -1.12 1.75
N TYR A 152 1.20 -0.26 2.32
CA TYR A 152 0.23 -0.62 3.34
C TYR A 152 -1.19 -0.52 2.78
N HIS A 153 -2.02 -1.46 3.16
CA HIS A 153 -3.48 -1.40 2.99
C HIS A 153 -4.12 -1.78 4.32
N ASP A 154 -5.07 -0.97 4.79
CA ASP A 154 -5.73 -1.13 6.10
C ASP A 154 -4.73 -1.30 7.26
N GLY A 155 -3.66 -0.51 7.24
CA GLY A 155 -2.61 -0.51 8.26
C GLY A 155 -1.68 -1.73 8.26
N LYS A 156 -1.81 -2.64 7.30
CA LYS A 156 -0.96 -3.83 7.17
C LYS A 156 -0.03 -3.69 5.97
N ILE A 157 1.23 -4.15 6.12
CA ILE A 157 2.14 -4.25 4.98
C ILE A 157 1.63 -5.35 4.05
N VAL A 158 1.29 -4.96 2.82
CA VAL A 158 0.80 -5.86 1.76
C VAL A 158 1.86 -6.10 0.69
N TYR A 159 2.88 -5.25 0.65
CA TYR A 159 4.05 -5.40 -0.21
C TYR A 159 5.28 -4.79 0.47
N SER A 160 6.44 -5.44 0.31
CA SER A 160 7.72 -4.93 0.79
C SER A 160 8.83 -5.31 -0.17
N LYS A 161 9.70 -4.34 -0.52
CA LYS A 161 10.85 -4.55 -1.39
C LYS A 161 12.06 -3.80 -0.86
N LYS A 162 13.16 -4.54 -0.67
CA LYS A 162 14.44 -4.00 -0.24
C LYS A 162 15.37 -3.76 -1.42
N PHE A 163 16.04 -2.62 -1.41
CA PHE A 163 17.13 -2.25 -2.32
C PHE A 163 18.38 -1.95 -1.50
N GLN A 164 19.55 -2.30 -2.03
CA GLN A 164 20.84 -1.96 -1.46
C GLN A 164 21.53 -0.93 -2.36
N LEU A 165 21.69 0.29 -1.87
CA LEU A 165 22.45 1.33 -2.55
C LEU A 165 23.94 1.25 -2.19
N TYR A 166 24.84 1.35 -3.20
CA TYR A 166 26.31 1.17 -3.04
C TYR A 166 27.14 2.25 -3.72
#